data_8955477b9377c98c38465c481344021d
#
_entry.id   8955477b9377c98c38465c481344021d
#
_cell.length_a   1.000
_cell.length_b   1.000
_cell.length_c   1.000
_cell.angle_alpha   90.00
_cell.angle_beta   90.00
_cell.angle_gamma   90.00
#
_symmetry.space_group_name_H-M   'P 1'
#
loop_
_entity.id
_entity.type
_entity.pdbx_description
1 polymer ?
#
loop_
_entity_poly.entity_id
_entity_poly.type
_entity_poly.pdbx_seq_one_letter_code
_entity_poly.pdbx_strand_id
1 'polypeptide(L)'
;AGCGKMVLASDSHTRYGALGTISVGEGGPELAKQLLGRTYDLKYPEIIAVYLTGKPQPGVGPQDVALALVKAVFESGFVKNKILEFVGPGVASLDMDYRLGIDVMTTETTCLSSIWQTDEIVKDWLNRHGRVSEYKPLAQKQTATYDGMVHIELDKVRPMIALPFHPSNAYPIAELKANLADILHEADAKIEKQLGHAPKVTLSSKIKNGQLVCDQGVVAGCSGGLYQNVLRVD
;
A
#
# COMPACT_ATOMS: atom_id res chain seq x y z
N ALA A 1 -9.94 -8.66 14.20
CA ALA A 1 -8.86 -9.50 13.69
C ALA A 1 -7.72 -9.52 14.70
N GLY A 2 -7.02 -10.62 14.79
CA GLY A 2 -5.89 -10.80 15.69
C GLY A 2 -4.78 -11.60 15.02
N CYS A 3 -3.59 -11.59 15.62
CA CYS A 3 -2.42 -12.23 15.04
C CYS A 3 -2.66 -13.72 14.72
N GLY A 4 -2.19 -14.15 13.55
CA GLY A 4 -2.31 -15.53 13.08
C GLY A 4 -3.72 -15.95 12.66
N LYS A 5 -4.58 -14.99 12.35
CA LYS A 5 -5.93 -15.24 11.81
C LYS A 5 -6.00 -14.88 10.33
N MET A 6 -7.02 -15.40 9.66
CA MET A 6 -7.39 -15.01 8.30
C MET A 6 -8.72 -14.26 8.34
N VAL A 7 -8.84 -13.21 7.52
CA VAL A 7 -10.06 -12.41 7.35
C VAL A 7 -10.42 -12.40 5.88
N LEU A 8 -11.68 -12.68 5.58
CA LEU A 8 -12.28 -12.51 4.27
C LEU A 8 -13.34 -11.42 4.35
N ALA A 9 -13.28 -10.42 3.50
CA ALA A 9 -14.22 -9.30 3.48
C ALA A 9 -14.47 -8.79 2.05
N SER A 10 -15.48 -7.94 1.87
CA SER A 10 -15.92 -7.46 0.54
C SER A 10 -15.08 -6.31 -0.02
N ASP A 11 -14.38 -5.56 0.83
CA ASP A 11 -13.56 -4.43 0.40
C ASP A 11 -12.20 -4.92 -0.10
N SER A 12 -11.79 -4.47 -1.28
CA SER A 12 -10.50 -4.81 -1.88
C SER A 12 -9.30 -4.34 -1.03
N HIS A 13 -9.49 -3.31 -0.21
CA HIS A 13 -8.51 -2.80 0.75
C HIS A 13 -8.61 -3.45 2.13
N THR A 14 -9.22 -4.63 2.22
CA THR A 14 -9.17 -5.46 3.43
C THR A 14 -7.74 -5.95 3.63
N ARG A 15 -6.94 -5.15 4.31
CA ARG A 15 -5.52 -5.37 4.58
C ARG A 15 -5.23 -5.12 6.05
N TYR A 16 -4.95 -6.19 6.79
CA TYR A 16 -4.63 -6.16 8.22
C TYR A 16 -3.35 -6.94 8.52
N GLY A 17 -2.49 -7.05 7.50
CA GLY A 17 -1.19 -7.73 7.59
C GLY A 17 -0.31 -7.14 8.67
N ALA A 18 -0.34 -5.81 8.83
CA ALA A 18 0.40 -5.11 9.88
C ALA A 18 0.00 -5.55 11.31
N LEU A 19 -1.18 -6.15 11.49
CA LEU A 19 -1.63 -6.77 12.73
C LEU A 19 -1.34 -8.28 12.78
N GLY A 20 -0.50 -8.81 11.90
CA GLY A 20 -0.21 -10.24 11.81
C GLY A 20 -1.39 -11.08 11.31
N THR A 21 -2.26 -10.52 10.47
CA THR A 21 -3.47 -11.16 9.96
C THR A 21 -3.40 -11.25 8.45
N ILE A 22 -3.58 -12.42 7.86
CA ILE A 22 -3.79 -12.54 6.41
C ILE A 22 -5.22 -12.10 6.10
N SER A 23 -5.37 -11.07 5.29
CA SER A 23 -6.67 -10.48 4.96
C SER A 23 -6.83 -10.41 3.46
N VAL A 24 -7.95 -10.95 2.97
CA VAL A 24 -8.28 -11.03 1.54
C VAL A 24 -9.59 -10.29 1.29
N GLY A 25 -9.57 -9.36 0.36
CA GLY A 25 -10.75 -8.67 -0.12
C GLY A 25 -11.34 -9.38 -1.34
N GLU A 26 -12.58 -9.85 -1.20
CA GLU A 26 -13.29 -10.60 -2.23
C GLU A 26 -14.66 -9.97 -2.52
N GLY A 27 -15.24 -10.35 -3.64
CA GLY A 27 -16.56 -9.87 -4.01
C GLY A 27 -17.70 -10.48 -3.20
N GLY A 28 -18.91 -9.92 -3.38
CA GLY A 28 -20.14 -10.37 -2.72
C GLY A 28 -20.43 -11.87 -2.83
N PRO A 29 -20.23 -12.53 -4.00
CA PRO A 29 -20.46 -13.96 -4.13
C PRO A 29 -19.65 -14.83 -3.15
N GLU A 30 -18.40 -14.51 -2.91
CA GLU A 30 -17.56 -15.25 -1.95
C GLU A 30 -18.03 -15.04 -0.52
N LEU A 31 -18.49 -13.84 -0.17
CA LEU A 31 -19.08 -13.59 1.15
C LEU A 31 -20.39 -14.33 1.35
N ALA A 32 -21.25 -14.39 0.30
CA ALA A 32 -22.47 -15.17 0.37
C ALA A 32 -22.19 -16.66 0.62
N LYS A 33 -21.14 -17.22 0.00
CA LYS A 33 -20.70 -18.58 0.30
C LYS A 33 -20.31 -18.75 1.78
N GLN A 34 -19.61 -17.76 2.37
CA GLN A 34 -19.23 -17.79 3.78
C GLN A 34 -20.47 -17.78 4.69
N LEU A 35 -21.47 -16.94 4.40
CA LEU A 35 -22.76 -16.92 5.12
C LEU A 35 -23.49 -18.25 5.06
N LEU A 36 -23.31 -19.01 3.98
CA LEU A 36 -23.88 -20.36 3.81
C LEU A 36 -22.99 -21.46 4.39
N GLY A 37 -21.95 -21.11 5.15
CA GLY A 37 -21.02 -22.07 5.76
C GLY A 37 -20.16 -22.85 4.75
N ARG A 38 -19.96 -22.29 3.55
CA ARG A 38 -19.08 -22.89 2.54
C ARG A 38 -17.63 -22.51 2.77
N THR A 39 -16.74 -23.32 2.22
CA THR A 39 -15.27 -23.06 2.24
C THR A 39 -14.89 -21.95 1.24
N TYR A 40 -13.78 -21.30 1.53
CA TYR A 40 -13.06 -20.45 0.59
C TYR A 40 -11.82 -21.22 0.11
N ASP A 41 -11.83 -21.59 -1.16
CA ASP A 41 -10.77 -22.39 -1.74
C ASP A 41 -9.70 -21.46 -2.33
N LEU A 42 -8.49 -21.60 -1.83
CA LEU A 42 -7.34 -20.78 -2.20
C LEU A 42 -6.22 -21.66 -2.74
N LYS A 43 -5.71 -21.34 -3.93
CA LYS A 43 -4.45 -21.95 -4.39
C LYS A 43 -3.33 -21.45 -3.47
N TYR A 44 -2.50 -22.37 -2.99
CA TYR A 44 -1.35 -22.01 -2.15
C TYR A 44 -0.50 -20.94 -2.87
N PRO A 45 -0.38 -19.72 -2.33
CA PRO A 45 0.27 -18.62 -3.00
C PRO A 45 1.79 -18.67 -2.83
N GLU A 46 2.50 -18.13 -3.79
CA GLU A 46 3.91 -17.76 -3.62
C GLU A 46 4.04 -16.64 -2.59
N ILE A 47 5.16 -16.60 -1.90
CA ILE A 47 5.46 -15.59 -0.87
C ILE A 47 6.66 -14.75 -1.30
N ILE A 48 6.44 -13.43 -1.38
CA ILE A 48 7.46 -12.45 -1.73
C ILE A 48 7.88 -11.69 -0.49
N ALA A 49 9.16 -11.73 -0.14
CA ALA A 49 9.69 -10.89 0.91
C ALA A 49 9.73 -9.43 0.47
N VAL A 50 9.13 -8.54 1.24
CA VAL A 50 9.35 -7.09 1.15
C VAL A 50 10.35 -6.74 2.26
N TYR A 51 11.63 -6.70 1.89
CA TYR A 51 12.73 -6.51 2.83
C TYR A 51 13.00 -5.02 3.04
N LEU A 52 12.68 -4.53 4.23
CA LEU A 52 12.80 -3.12 4.61
C LEU A 52 14.12 -2.87 5.35
N THR A 53 14.87 -1.88 4.92
CA THR A 53 16.09 -1.40 5.59
C THR A 53 16.04 0.10 5.84
N GLY A 54 16.87 0.58 6.78
CA GLY A 54 16.89 2.00 7.12
C GLY A 54 15.65 2.49 7.87
N LYS A 55 15.38 3.77 7.80
CA LYS A 55 14.22 4.45 8.38
C LYS A 55 13.75 5.58 7.46
N PRO A 56 12.44 5.92 7.45
CA PRO A 56 11.94 7.01 6.62
C PRO A 56 12.59 8.35 6.98
N GLN A 57 12.82 9.17 5.96
CA GLN A 57 13.28 10.54 6.15
C GLN A 57 12.12 11.44 6.65
N PRO A 58 12.41 12.56 7.33
CA PRO A 58 11.40 13.57 7.64
C PRO A 58 10.61 13.98 6.38
N GLY A 59 9.28 14.05 6.48
CA GLY A 59 8.40 14.40 5.37
C GLY A 59 8.03 13.23 4.45
N VAL A 60 8.58 12.03 4.67
CA VAL A 60 8.18 10.80 3.97
C VAL A 60 7.13 10.06 4.80
N GLY A 61 5.95 9.88 4.23
CA GLY A 61 4.84 9.17 4.86
C GLY A 61 4.70 7.73 4.37
N PRO A 62 3.78 6.97 4.96
CA PRO A 62 3.52 5.58 4.55
C PRO A 62 3.06 5.47 3.10
N GLN A 63 2.32 6.46 2.59
CA GLN A 63 1.87 6.50 1.20
C GLN A 63 3.04 6.60 0.22
N ASP A 64 4.10 7.33 0.57
CA ASP A 64 5.30 7.44 -0.27
C ASP A 64 5.98 6.09 -0.43
N VAL A 65 6.12 5.33 0.66
CA VAL A 65 6.69 3.97 0.64
C VAL A 65 5.80 3.02 -0.16
N ALA A 66 4.48 3.11 0.03
CA ALA A 66 3.53 2.30 -0.71
C ALA A 66 3.57 2.60 -2.22
N LEU A 67 3.62 3.88 -2.62
CA LEU A 67 3.73 4.29 -4.02
C LEU A 67 5.04 3.81 -4.65
N ALA A 68 6.15 3.87 -3.90
CA ALA A 68 7.43 3.34 -4.35
C ALA A 68 7.35 1.81 -4.60
N LEU A 69 6.71 1.06 -3.70
CA LEU A 69 6.46 -0.37 -3.87
C LEU A 69 5.58 -0.64 -5.09
N VAL A 70 4.42 0.03 -5.19
CA VAL A 70 3.46 -0.15 -6.29
C VAL A 70 4.14 0.13 -7.64
N LYS A 71 4.87 1.24 -7.75
CA LYS A 71 5.64 1.58 -8.96
C LYS A 71 6.64 0.49 -9.34
N ALA A 72 7.34 -0.08 -8.37
CA ALA A 72 8.38 -1.07 -8.62
C ALA A 72 7.86 -2.41 -9.14
N VAL A 73 6.63 -2.82 -8.74
CA VAL A 73 6.19 -4.20 -8.96
C VAL A 73 4.97 -4.34 -9.87
N PHE A 74 4.20 -3.28 -10.09
CA PHE A 74 2.90 -3.36 -10.77
C PHE A 74 3.04 -3.75 -12.24
N GLU A 75 3.86 -3.04 -13.02
CA GLU A 75 3.97 -3.27 -14.48
C GLU A 75 4.49 -4.66 -14.82
N SER A 76 5.41 -5.19 -14.02
CA SER A 76 5.95 -6.54 -14.21
C SER A 76 4.98 -7.64 -13.78
N GLY A 77 3.96 -7.31 -12.98
CA GLY A 77 3.09 -8.30 -12.35
C GLY A 77 3.81 -9.21 -11.35
N PHE A 78 5.00 -8.82 -10.90
CA PHE A 78 5.90 -9.65 -10.08
C PHE A 78 5.23 -10.21 -8.83
N VAL A 79 4.32 -9.45 -8.23
CA VAL A 79 3.63 -9.82 -6.97
C VAL A 79 2.17 -10.22 -7.18
N LYS A 80 1.71 -10.31 -8.42
CA LYS A 80 0.30 -10.59 -8.73
C LYS A 80 -0.15 -11.93 -8.13
N ASN A 81 -1.25 -11.89 -7.35
CA ASN A 81 -1.82 -13.06 -6.65
C ASN A 81 -0.86 -13.75 -5.67
N LYS A 82 0.19 -13.07 -5.22
CA LYS A 82 1.15 -13.58 -4.23
C LYS A 82 0.93 -12.90 -2.87
N ILE A 83 1.47 -13.46 -1.81
CA ILE A 83 1.48 -12.83 -0.49
C ILE A 83 2.76 -12.02 -0.33
N LEU A 84 2.64 -10.78 0.13
CA LEU A 84 3.76 -9.94 0.52
C LEU A 84 4.05 -10.15 2.01
N GLU A 85 5.24 -10.59 2.37
CA GLU A 85 5.68 -10.66 3.76
C GLU A 85 6.69 -9.53 4.03
N PHE A 86 6.29 -8.58 4.87
CA PHE A 86 7.12 -7.44 5.25
C PHE A 86 8.07 -7.82 6.38
N VAL A 87 9.35 -7.74 6.08
CA VAL A 87 10.45 -8.23 6.93
C VAL A 87 11.65 -7.28 6.90
N GLY A 88 12.64 -7.57 7.70
CA GLY A 88 13.89 -6.81 7.72
C GLY A 88 13.98 -5.79 8.86
N PRO A 89 15.17 -5.24 9.10
CA PRO A 89 15.43 -4.37 10.25
C PRO A 89 14.68 -3.04 10.20
N GLY A 90 14.28 -2.58 9.02
CA GLY A 90 13.51 -1.35 8.85
C GLY A 90 12.12 -1.40 9.48
N VAL A 91 11.52 -2.61 9.64
CA VAL A 91 10.19 -2.77 10.23
C VAL A 91 10.13 -2.17 11.64
N ALA A 92 11.16 -2.35 12.44
CA ALA A 92 11.23 -1.83 13.81
C ALA A 92 11.25 -0.29 13.89
N SER A 93 11.56 0.40 12.79
CA SER A 93 11.55 1.87 12.72
C SER A 93 10.17 2.47 12.45
N LEU A 94 9.17 1.64 12.16
CA LEU A 94 7.83 2.04 11.74
C LEU A 94 6.82 1.83 12.88
N ASP A 95 6.10 2.88 13.24
CA ASP A 95 4.95 2.74 14.14
C ASP A 95 3.77 2.02 13.48
N MET A 96 2.71 1.73 14.24
CA MET A 96 1.56 0.99 13.70
C MET A 96 0.81 1.73 12.62
N ASP A 97 0.61 3.04 12.76
CA ASP A 97 -0.10 3.83 11.75
C ASP A 97 0.68 3.86 10.44
N TYR A 98 2.01 3.91 10.54
CA TYR A 98 2.88 3.84 9.36
C TYR A 98 2.77 2.48 8.66
N ARG A 99 2.84 1.38 9.43
CA ARG A 99 2.67 0.02 8.88
C ARG A 99 1.29 -0.16 8.25
N LEU A 100 0.22 0.27 8.92
CA LEU A 100 -1.15 0.22 8.39
C LEU A 100 -1.30 1.04 7.11
N GLY A 101 -0.66 2.21 7.05
CA GLY A 101 -0.68 3.07 5.87
C GLY A 101 0.00 2.48 4.64
N ILE A 102 1.10 1.74 4.82
CA ILE A 102 1.71 0.96 3.74
C ILE A 102 0.80 -0.22 3.38
N ASP A 103 0.36 -0.96 4.39
CA ASP A 103 -0.34 -2.22 4.23
C ASP A 103 -1.64 -2.08 3.44
N VAL A 104 -2.45 -1.07 3.74
CA VAL A 104 -3.72 -0.81 3.06
C VAL A 104 -3.55 -0.58 1.55
N MET A 105 -2.44 -0.01 1.13
CA MET A 105 -2.15 0.26 -0.28
C MET A 105 -1.54 -0.93 -1.03
N THR A 106 -1.23 -2.03 -0.36
CA THR A 106 -0.70 -3.22 -1.04
C THR A 106 -1.68 -3.79 -2.07
N THR A 107 -2.98 -3.52 -1.92
CA THR A 107 -4.00 -3.87 -2.92
C THR A 107 -3.65 -3.35 -4.32
N GLU A 108 -3.09 -2.16 -4.42
CA GLU A 108 -2.72 -1.53 -5.69
C GLU A 108 -1.55 -2.26 -6.39
N THR A 109 -0.88 -3.18 -5.72
CA THR A 109 0.13 -4.04 -6.34
C THR A 109 -0.46 -5.27 -7.02
N THR A 110 -1.78 -5.50 -6.89
CA THR A 110 -2.48 -6.73 -7.30
C THR A 110 -2.05 -7.99 -6.53
N CYS A 111 -1.39 -7.85 -5.38
CA CYS A 111 -1.07 -8.99 -4.53
C CYS A 111 -2.34 -9.58 -3.91
N LEU A 112 -2.30 -10.86 -3.55
CA LEU A 112 -3.40 -11.55 -2.90
C LEU A 112 -3.62 -11.01 -1.48
N SER A 113 -2.56 -10.85 -0.73
CA SER A 113 -2.58 -10.37 0.65
C SER A 113 -1.20 -9.89 1.08
N SER A 114 -1.14 -9.37 2.29
CA SER A 114 0.10 -8.97 2.95
C SER A 114 0.10 -9.49 4.39
N ILE A 115 1.28 -9.68 4.95
CA ILE A 115 1.51 -10.01 6.35
C ILE A 115 2.81 -9.39 6.84
N TRP A 116 2.87 -9.04 8.10
CA TRP A 116 4.04 -8.46 8.75
C TRP A 116 4.45 -9.32 9.95
N GLN A 117 5.73 -9.34 10.27
CA GLN A 117 6.16 -9.79 11.58
C GLN A 117 5.50 -8.94 12.67
N THR A 118 5.17 -9.56 13.80
CA THR A 118 4.59 -8.87 14.96
C THR A 118 5.65 -8.70 16.06
N ASP A 119 5.66 -7.54 16.67
CA ASP A 119 6.61 -7.13 17.68
C ASP A 119 5.92 -6.40 18.84
N GLU A 120 6.69 -5.80 19.75
CA GLU A 120 6.14 -5.05 20.87
C GLU A 120 5.31 -3.84 20.43
N ILE A 121 5.57 -3.26 19.26
CA ILE A 121 4.77 -2.14 18.70
C ILE A 121 3.34 -2.64 18.42
N VAL A 122 3.19 -3.81 17.81
CA VAL A 122 1.88 -4.45 17.56
C VAL A 122 1.19 -4.79 18.87
N LYS A 123 1.93 -5.33 19.82
CA LYS A 123 1.41 -5.69 21.14
C LYS A 123 0.89 -4.49 21.91
N ASP A 124 1.65 -3.38 21.94
CA ASP A 124 1.24 -2.14 22.57
C ASP A 124 0.03 -1.51 21.91
N TRP A 125 -0.04 -1.58 20.57
CA TRP A 125 -1.20 -1.12 19.83
C TRP A 125 -2.47 -1.91 20.21
N LEU A 126 -2.38 -3.25 20.23
CA LEU A 126 -3.49 -4.11 20.66
C LEU A 126 -3.87 -3.86 22.12
N ASN A 127 -2.89 -3.62 23.01
CA ASN A 127 -3.13 -3.30 24.40
C ASN A 127 -3.93 -1.99 24.57
N ARG A 128 -3.55 -0.94 23.85
CA ARG A 128 -4.29 0.34 23.86
C ARG A 128 -5.74 0.19 23.37
N HIS A 129 -6.04 -0.83 22.58
CA HIS A 129 -7.39 -1.15 22.10
C HIS A 129 -8.12 -2.22 22.95
N GLY A 130 -7.60 -2.55 24.14
CA GLY A 130 -8.18 -3.59 25.00
C GLY A 130 -8.12 -5.02 24.43
N ARG A 131 -7.20 -5.27 23.50
CA ARG A 131 -7.13 -6.51 22.71
C ARG A 131 -5.80 -7.24 22.81
N VAL A 132 -5.03 -7.01 23.86
CA VAL A 132 -3.71 -7.63 24.05
C VAL A 132 -3.74 -9.17 24.04
N SER A 133 -4.86 -9.77 24.45
CA SER A 133 -5.05 -11.23 24.38
C SER A 133 -5.02 -11.82 22.96
N GLU A 134 -5.19 -10.97 21.94
CA GLU A 134 -5.12 -11.37 20.54
C GLU A 134 -3.69 -11.29 19.97
N TYR A 135 -2.74 -10.78 20.74
CA TYR A 135 -1.34 -10.74 20.32
C TYR A 135 -0.74 -12.15 20.28
N LYS A 136 -0.02 -12.42 19.20
CA LYS A 136 0.88 -13.58 19.07
C LYS A 136 2.16 -13.12 18.40
N PRO A 137 3.32 -13.56 18.88
CA PRO A 137 4.58 -13.32 18.19
C PRO A 137 4.58 -14.10 16.88
N LEU A 138 4.70 -13.39 15.77
CA LEU A 138 4.87 -13.94 14.43
C LEU A 138 6.17 -13.39 13.88
N ALA A 139 7.10 -14.24 13.59
CA ALA A 139 8.39 -13.89 13.01
C ALA A 139 8.87 -15.04 12.12
N GLN A 140 9.79 -14.71 11.21
CA GLN A 140 10.45 -15.72 10.41
C GLN A 140 11.23 -16.68 11.30
N LYS A 141 11.33 -17.93 10.86
CA LYS A 141 12.31 -18.86 11.41
C LYS A 141 13.72 -18.35 11.08
N GLN A 142 14.72 -18.91 11.77
CA GLN A 142 16.13 -18.58 11.54
C GLN A 142 16.53 -18.70 10.06
N THR A 143 15.94 -19.64 9.33
CA THR A 143 16.03 -19.78 7.89
C THR A 143 14.63 -19.74 7.30
N ALA A 144 14.35 -18.78 6.43
CA ALA A 144 13.12 -18.66 5.67
C ALA A 144 13.45 -18.64 4.18
N THR A 145 12.62 -19.31 3.39
CA THR A 145 12.72 -19.33 1.93
C THR A 145 11.55 -18.56 1.34
N TYR A 146 11.83 -17.70 0.37
CA TYR A 146 10.85 -16.90 -0.34
C TYR A 146 10.93 -17.20 -1.84
N ASP A 147 9.82 -17.03 -2.55
CA ASP A 147 9.75 -17.18 -4.01
C ASP A 147 10.33 -15.97 -4.74
N GLY A 148 10.58 -14.89 -4.02
CA GLY A 148 11.21 -13.69 -4.52
C GLY A 148 11.33 -12.61 -3.46
N MET A 149 11.97 -11.50 -3.80
CA MET A 149 12.20 -10.39 -2.86
C MET A 149 12.10 -9.03 -3.55
N VAL A 150 11.51 -8.09 -2.84
CA VAL A 150 11.59 -6.66 -3.13
C VAL A 150 12.34 -5.99 -1.97
N HIS A 151 13.43 -5.30 -2.26
CA HIS A 151 14.18 -4.56 -1.26
C HIS A 151 13.81 -3.07 -1.31
N ILE A 152 13.41 -2.51 -0.17
CA ILE A 152 13.11 -1.09 -0.01
C ILE A 152 14.03 -0.50 1.05
N GLU A 153 14.86 0.44 0.62
CA GLU A 153 15.70 1.26 1.49
C GLU A 153 14.89 2.49 1.91
N LEU A 154 14.29 2.45 3.11
CA LEU A 154 13.37 3.49 3.60
C LEU A 154 13.99 4.90 3.60
N ASP A 155 15.28 5.00 3.85
CA ASP A 155 16.02 6.26 3.83
C ASP A 155 16.23 6.84 2.42
N LYS A 156 16.02 6.04 1.39
CA LYS A 156 16.09 6.48 -0.01
C LYS A 156 14.73 6.85 -0.61
N VAL A 157 13.63 6.46 0.02
CA VAL A 157 12.30 6.88 -0.42
C VAL A 157 12.19 8.40 -0.29
N ARG A 158 11.55 9.03 -1.26
CA ARG A 158 11.30 10.47 -1.30
C ARG A 158 9.78 10.72 -1.30
N PRO A 159 9.32 11.95 -0.97
CA PRO A 159 7.92 12.30 -1.14
C PRO A 159 7.44 12.02 -2.57
N MET A 160 6.36 11.28 -2.69
CA MET A 160 5.84 10.75 -3.96
C MET A 160 4.50 11.39 -4.32
N ILE A 161 4.18 11.36 -5.60
CA ILE A 161 2.86 11.69 -6.14
C ILE A 161 2.50 10.69 -7.23
N ALA A 162 1.24 10.26 -7.28
CA ALA A 162 0.72 9.45 -8.37
C ALA A 162 -0.15 10.29 -9.28
N LEU A 163 0.01 10.08 -10.59
CA LEU A 163 -0.84 10.67 -11.62
C LEU A 163 -1.91 9.65 -12.06
N PRO A 164 -3.02 10.10 -12.68
CA PRO A 164 -4.01 9.18 -13.22
C PRO A 164 -3.37 8.17 -14.21
N PHE A 165 -3.93 6.95 -14.30
CA PHE A 165 -5.14 6.49 -13.60
C PHE A 165 -4.82 5.56 -12.43
N HIS A 166 -3.64 4.94 -12.42
CA HIS A 166 -3.25 3.94 -11.44
C HIS A 166 -2.10 4.43 -10.57
N PRO A 167 -2.05 4.09 -9.28
CA PRO A 167 -0.97 4.49 -8.37
C PRO A 167 0.45 4.08 -8.80
N SER A 168 0.60 3.13 -9.73
CA SER A 168 1.91 2.82 -10.33
C SER A 168 2.49 3.95 -11.19
N ASN A 169 1.63 4.85 -11.69
CA ASN A 169 2.06 6.06 -12.40
C ASN A 169 2.56 7.12 -11.40
N ALA A 170 3.52 6.74 -10.59
CA ALA A 170 4.04 7.52 -9.48
C ALA A 170 5.43 8.10 -9.77
N TYR A 171 5.69 9.27 -9.21
CA TYR A 171 6.94 10.00 -9.35
C TYR A 171 7.37 10.57 -8.00
N PRO A 172 8.67 10.64 -7.70
CA PRO A 172 9.15 11.58 -6.69
C PRO A 172 8.68 13.00 -7.05
N ILE A 173 8.18 13.75 -6.08
CA ILE A 173 7.66 15.12 -6.33
C ILE A 173 8.76 16.01 -6.96
N ALA A 174 10.02 15.82 -6.54
CA ALA A 174 11.14 16.57 -7.11
C ALA A 174 11.35 16.24 -8.61
N GLU A 175 11.19 14.98 -9.00
CA GLU A 175 11.28 14.53 -10.40
C GLU A 175 10.14 15.11 -11.24
N LEU A 176 8.90 15.06 -10.72
CA LEU A 176 7.75 15.67 -11.37
C LEU A 176 7.98 17.16 -11.59
N LYS A 177 8.47 17.89 -10.58
CA LYS A 177 8.75 19.33 -10.69
C LYS A 177 9.82 19.64 -11.72
N ALA A 178 10.86 18.83 -11.81
CA ALA A 178 11.95 19.04 -12.76
C ALA A 178 11.54 18.81 -14.23
N ASN A 179 10.57 17.91 -14.46
CA ASN A 179 10.14 17.49 -15.79
C ASN A 179 8.64 17.69 -15.99
N LEU A 180 8.07 18.75 -15.39
CA LEU A 180 6.63 18.93 -15.22
C LEU A 180 5.86 18.89 -16.53
N ALA A 181 6.32 19.63 -17.54
CA ALA A 181 5.63 19.73 -18.82
C ALA A 181 5.59 18.37 -19.54
N ASP A 182 6.74 17.71 -19.64
CA ASP A 182 6.87 16.44 -20.36
C ASP A 182 6.04 15.33 -19.71
N ILE A 183 6.14 15.20 -18.39
CA ILE A 183 5.39 14.18 -17.62
C ILE A 183 3.88 14.42 -17.74
N LEU A 184 3.41 15.67 -17.64
CA LEU A 184 1.97 15.94 -17.75
C LEU A 184 1.45 15.81 -19.19
N HIS A 185 2.22 16.14 -20.21
CA HIS A 185 1.83 15.86 -21.59
C HIS A 185 1.75 14.37 -21.90
N GLU A 186 2.69 13.57 -21.36
CA GLU A 186 2.62 12.11 -21.48
C GLU A 186 1.39 11.55 -20.75
N ALA A 187 1.07 12.07 -19.56
CA ALA A 187 -0.13 11.69 -18.82
C ALA A 187 -1.41 12.05 -19.59
N ASP A 188 -1.48 13.24 -20.19
CA ASP A 188 -2.62 13.66 -21.01
C ASP A 188 -2.82 12.74 -22.22
N ALA A 189 -1.74 12.35 -22.89
CA ALA A 189 -1.81 11.40 -24.02
C ALA A 189 -2.34 10.01 -23.57
N LYS A 190 -1.93 9.53 -22.40
CA LYS A 190 -2.45 8.28 -21.81
C LYS A 190 -3.94 8.42 -21.46
N ILE A 191 -4.35 9.57 -20.90
CA ILE A 191 -5.75 9.87 -20.56
C ILE A 191 -6.61 9.89 -21.81
N GLU A 192 -6.19 10.59 -22.86
CA GLU A 192 -6.93 10.66 -24.12
C GLU A 192 -7.08 9.28 -24.76
N LYS A 193 -6.02 8.47 -24.76
CA LYS A 193 -6.05 7.10 -25.28
C LYS A 193 -7.04 6.20 -24.53
N GLN A 194 -7.15 6.36 -23.20
CA GLN A 194 -8.01 5.49 -22.37
C GLN A 194 -9.48 5.95 -22.34
N LEU A 195 -9.72 7.24 -22.26
CA LEU A 195 -11.07 7.80 -22.14
C LEU A 195 -11.77 8.03 -23.50
N GLY A 196 -11.02 8.11 -24.59
CA GLY A 196 -11.57 8.30 -25.93
C GLY A 196 -12.41 9.57 -26.05
N HIS A 197 -13.75 9.41 -26.12
CA HIS A 197 -14.71 10.52 -26.29
C HIS A 197 -15.16 11.18 -24.96
N ALA A 198 -14.57 10.81 -23.83
CA ALA A 198 -14.89 11.43 -22.55
C ALA A 198 -14.47 12.91 -22.51
N PRO A 199 -15.01 13.71 -21.56
CA PRO A 199 -14.59 15.10 -21.39
C PRO A 199 -13.06 15.20 -21.34
N LYS A 200 -12.49 16.13 -22.10
CA LYS A 200 -11.03 16.31 -22.12
C LYS A 200 -10.54 16.69 -20.74
N VAL A 201 -9.82 15.77 -20.10
CA VAL A 201 -9.04 16.06 -18.90
C VAL A 201 -7.62 16.39 -19.36
N THR A 202 -7.18 17.62 -19.11
CA THR A 202 -5.88 18.12 -19.55
C THR A 202 -5.10 18.57 -18.32
N LEU A 203 -4.23 17.71 -17.81
CA LEU A 203 -3.40 18.01 -16.64
C LEU A 203 -2.37 19.10 -16.95
N SER A 204 -1.81 19.10 -18.16
CA SER A 204 -0.85 20.12 -18.58
C SER A 204 -1.42 21.53 -18.60
N SER A 205 -2.75 21.69 -18.75
CA SER A 205 -3.41 23.00 -18.66
C SER A 205 -3.39 23.60 -17.23
N LYS A 206 -3.06 22.79 -16.23
CA LYS A 206 -2.91 23.20 -14.83
C LYS A 206 -1.52 23.75 -14.52
N ILE A 207 -0.62 23.80 -15.48
CA ILE A 207 0.69 24.43 -15.30
C ILE A 207 0.49 25.95 -15.36
N LYS A 208 0.77 26.64 -14.26
CA LYS A 208 0.77 28.11 -14.17
C LYS A 208 2.11 28.57 -13.58
N ASN A 209 2.79 29.46 -14.28
CA ASN A 209 4.09 29.99 -13.86
C ASN A 209 5.12 28.88 -13.51
N GLY A 210 5.13 27.80 -14.29
CA GLY A 210 6.04 26.66 -14.08
C GLY A 210 5.69 25.77 -12.89
N GLN A 211 4.50 25.92 -12.32
CA GLN A 211 4.01 25.11 -11.20
C GLN A 211 2.71 24.41 -11.54
N LEU A 212 2.53 23.20 -11.03
CA LEU A 212 1.24 22.51 -11.07
C LEU A 212 0.30 23.09 -10.01
N VAL A 213 -0.86 23.57 -10.46
CA VAL A 213 -1.89 24.15 -9.59
C VAL A 213 -3.01 23.12 -9.38
N CYS A 214 -3.36 22.89 -8.11
CA CYS A 214 -4.51 22.10 -7.72
C CYS A 214 -5.63 23.04 -7.27
N ASP A 215 -6.85 22.80 -7.76
CA ASP A 215 -8.02 23.60 -7.38
C ASP A 215 -8.66 23.10 -6.08
N GLN A 216 -8.50 21.82 -5.78
CA GLN A 216 -9.11 21.17 -4.62
C GLN A 216 -8.24 20.02 -4.11
N GLY A 217 -8.13 19.90 -2.79
CA GLY A 217 -7.52 18.75 -2.11
C GLY A 217 -8.58 18.01 -1.29
N VAL A 218 -8.51 16.67 -1.31
CA VAL A 218 -9.41 15.81 -0.53
C VAL A 218 -8.59 14.78 0.22
N VAL A 219 -8.81 14.69 1.53
CA VAL A 219 -8.24 13.64 2.38
C VAL A 219 -9.37 12.71 2.78
N ALA A 220 -9.39 11.51 2.21
CA ALA A 220 -10.49 10.57 2.37
C ALA A 220 -10.07 9.13 2.07
N GLY A 221 -10.99 8.19 2.30
CA GLY A 221 -10.84 6.78 1.96
C GLY A 221 -10.02 5.98 2.97
N CYS A 222 -9.73 4.73 2.60
CA CYS A 222 -9.05 3.77 3.46
C CYS A 222 -7.60 4.14 3.74
N SER A 223 -6.84 4.66 2.76
CA SER A 223 -5.45 5.08 2.96
C SER A 223 -5.32 6.53 3.43
N GLY A 224 -6.11 7.45 2.85
CA GLY A 224 -6.09 8.86 3.23
C GLY A 224 -6.73 9.13 4.60
N GLY A 225 -7.76 8.40 4.97
CA GLY A 225 -8.51 8.56 6.22
C GLY A 225 -7.88 7.91 7.46
N LEU A 226 -6.65 7.45 7.41
CA LEU A 226 -5.92 6.99 8.60
C LEU A 226 -5.73 8.15 9.60
N TYR A 227 -5.80 7.83 10.89
CA TYR A 227 -5.77 8.83 11.98
C TYR A 227 -4.62 9.84 11.85
N GLN A 228 -3.40 9.36 11.63
CA GLN A 228 -2.22 10.22 11.46
C GLN A 228 -2.29 11.10 10.21
N ASN A 229 -2.93 10.65 9.14
CA ASN A 229 -3.10 11.46 7.95
C ASN A 229 -4.09 12.59 8.19
N VAL A 230 -5.21 12.29 8.87
CA VAL A 230 -6.22 13.30 9.22
C VAL A 230 -5.63 14.37 10.15
N LEU A 231 -4.79 13.97 11.11
CA LEU A 231 -4.10 14.92 12.02
C LEU A 231 -3.09 15.85 11.32
N ARG A 232 -2.66 15.52 10.10
CA ARG A 232 -1.65 16.30 9.36
C ARG A 232 -2.25 17.20 8.27
N VAL A 233 -3.57 17.38 8.27
CA VAL A 233 -4.29 18.16 7.25
C VAL A 233 -4.33 19.65 7.56
N ASP A 234 -3.74 20.12 8.64
CA ASP A 234 -3.64 21.55 9.02
C ASP A 234 -2.61 22.31 8.18
#